data_b5be18eac76f2a522a4c5be7d011f802
#
_entry.id   b5be18eac76f2a522a4c5be7d011f802
#
_cell.length_a   1.000
_cell.length_b   1.000
_cell.length_c   1.000
_cell.angle_alpha   90.00
_cell.angle_beta   90.00
_cell.angle_gamma   90.00
#
_symmetry.space_group_name_H-M   'P 1'
#
loop_
_entity.id
_entity.type
_entity.pdbx_description
1 polymer ?
#
loop_
_entity_poly.entity_id
_entity_poly.type
_entity_poly.pdbx_seq_one_letter_code
_entity_poly.pdbx_strand_id
1 'polypeptide(L)'
;MIDTELVPCPDPGDQGACPIRTGDILFDVAVNRDNGNLYAVWQDARFSGFRYDTIAFSQSTNGGRSWSAPVRMNAGSDAGARLDDRQAFTPAVHVADDGTVGVTFYDFRNNTAADGILATDQFAVHCHADCTQTASWAETQVTPTSFDMRRAPFARGYFVGDYEGLTTVGRTFVSFFVQTNCTTDACATNRTDVFAARLVPLPAATSRAA
;
A
#
# COMPACT_ATOMS: atom_id res chain seq x y z
N MET A 1 -10.05 -4.30 -13.22
CA MET A 1 -11.09 -3.58 -12.46
C MET A 1 -11.13 -4.24 -11.11
N ILE A 2 -10.87 -3.46 -10.10
CA ILE A 2 -10.87 -3.92 -8.72
C ILE A 2 -12.29 -4.08 -8.29
N ASP A 3 -12.62 -5.21 -7.75
CA ASP A 3 -13.77 -5.28 -6.87
C ASP A 3 -13.31 -4.86 -5.47
N THR A 4 -13.49 -3.59 -5.16
CA THR A 4 -13.15 -3.01 -3.86
C THR A 4 -14.30 -3.12 -2.89
N GLU A 5 -15.34 -3.86 -3.24
CA GLU A 5 -16.53 -4.04 -2.42
C GLU A 5 -16.27 -5.03 -1.28
N LEU A 6 -15.47 -4.61 -0.31
CA LEU A 6 -15.38 -5.34 0.96
C LEU A 6 -16.74 -5.39 1.67
N VAL A 7 -17.57 -4.38 1.42
CA VAL A 7 -18.93 -4.28 1.98
C VAL A 7 -19.87 -3.72 0.92
N PRO A 8 -20.95 -4.41 0.55
CA PRO A 8 -21.95 -3.87 -0.37
C PRO A 8 -22.53 -2.56 0.16
N CYS A 9 -22.72 -1.57 -0.70
CA CYS A 9 -23.39 -0.32 -0.36
C CYS A 9 -24.80 -0.30 -0.98
N PRO A 10 -25.84 -0.74 -0.26
CA PRO A 10 -27.19 -0.76 -0.79
C PRO A 10 -27.81 0.63 -0.91
N ASP A 11 -27.35 1.59 -0.10
CA ASP A 11 -27.77 2.99 -0.10
C ASP A 11 -26.54 3.89 -0.01
N PRO A 12 -26.34 4.83 -0.97
CA PRO A 12 -25.24 5.80 -0.91
C PRO A 12 -25.24 6.67 0.35
N GLY A 13 -26.35 6.77 1.05
CA GLY A 13 -26.46 7.45 2.34
C GLY A 13 -26.07 6.57 3.54
N ASP A 14 -26.03 5.26 3.38
CA ASP A 14 -25.63 4.30 4.40
C ASP A 14 -24.16 3.90 4.25
N GLN A 15 -23.29 4.67 4.85
CA GLN A 15 -21.85 4.41 4.83
C GLN A 15 -21.46 3.10 5.53
N GLY A 16 -22.32 2.52 6.35
CA GLY A 16 -22.07 1.25 7.04
C GLY A 16 -21.94 0.06 6.10
N ALA A 17 -22.44 0.18 4.88
CA ALA A 17 -22.47 -0.89 3.88
C ALA A 17 -21.81 -0.50 2.54
N CYS A 18 -21.04 0.58 2.52
CA CYS A 18 -20.49 1.09 1.28
C CYS A 18 -19.13 0.51 0.93
N PRO A 19 -18.79 0.39 -0.38
CA PRO A 19 -17.51 -0.10 -0.84
C PRO A 19 -16.38 0.87 -0.48
N ILE A 20 -15.16 0.38 -0.56
CA ILE A 20 -13.96 1.21 -0.47
C ILE A 20 -13.64 1.75 -1.86
N ARG A 21 -13.49 3.05 -1.97
CA ARG A 21 -12.94 3.67 -3.17
C ARG A 21 -11.44 3.69 -3.09
N THR A 22 -10.79 3.01 -4.02
CA THR A 22 -9.35 3.05 -4.22
C THR A 22 -9.03 3.77 -5.52
N GLY A 23 -7.80 4.19 -5.71
CA GLY A 23 -7.34 4.78 -6.97
C GLY A 23 -6.88 3.70 -7.96
N ASP A 24 -7.72 2.75 -8.30
CA ASP A 24 -7.41 1.51 -9.03
C ASP A 24 -6.73 1.68 -10.40
N ILE A 25 -6.87 2.81 -11.01
CA ILE A 25 -6.23 3.15 -12.31
C ILE A 25 -4.92 3.94 -12.14
N LEU A 26 -4.52 4.20 -10.91
CA LEU A 26 -3.36 5.04 -10.63
C LEU A 26 -2.11 4.19 -10.42
N PHE A 27 -1.00 4.76 -10.79
CA PHE A 27 0.33 4.18 -10.64
C PHE A 27 1.29 5.25 -10.11
N ASP A 28 2.41 4.81 -9.57
CA ASP A 28 3.50 5.69 -9.20
C ASP A 28 4.81 5.21 -9.81
N VAL A 29 5.73 6.14 -10.08
CA VAL A 29 7.02 5.88 -10.74
C VAL A 29 8.14 6.64 -10.04
N ALA A 30 9.24 5.93 -9.77
CA ALA A 30 10.46 6.52 -9.25
C ALA A 30 11.65 6.26 -10.18
N VAL A 31 12.66 7.12 -10.08
CA VAL A 31 13.92 6.97 -10.80
C VAL A 31 15.09 6.93 -9.81
N ASN A 32 15.97 5.97 -9.97
CA ASN A 32 17.30 6.01 -9.35
C ASN A 32 18.16 6.99 -10.15
N ARG A 33 18.52 8.11 -9.54
CA ARG A 33 19.25 9.19 -10.21
C ARG A 33 20.70 8.85 -10.52
N ASP A 34 21.28 7.87 -9.82
CA ASP A 34 22.68 7.48 -10.00
C ASP A 34 22.89 6.58 -11.22
N ASN A 35 21.89 5.74 -11.53
CA ASN A 35 22.03 4.74 -12.61
C ASN A 35 20.92 4.82 -13.67
N GLY A 36 19.90 5.67 -13.48
CA GLY A 36 18.79 5.86 -14.43
C GLY A 36 17.76 4.73 -14.46
N ASN A 37 17.83 3.78 -13.52
CA ASN A 37 16.81 2.74 -13.40
C ASN A 37 15.46 3.35 -13.01
N LEU A 38 14.40 2.82 -13.60
CA LEU A 38 13.03 3.23 -13.35
C LEU A 38 12.31 2.12 -12.61
N TYR A 39 11.42 2.52 -11.71
CA TYR A 39 10.60 1.62 -10.90
C TYR A 39 9.14 2.08 -10.97
N ALA A 40 8.23 1.16 -11.20
CA ALA A 40 6.81 1.44 -11.29
C ALA A 40 6.02 0.51 -10.36
N VAL A 41 5.00 1.06 -9.71
CA VAL A 41 4.06 0.33 -8.87
C VAL A 41 2.62 0.68 -9.27
N TRP A 42 1.72 -0.29 -9.18
CA TRP A 42 0.29 -0.12 -9.46
C TRP A 42 -0.52 -1.21 -8.79
N GLN A 43 -1.83 -1.00 -8.70
CA GLN A 43 -2.77 -2.03 -8.28
C GLN A 43 -3.00 -3.04 -9.42
N ASP A 44 -3.04 -4.33 -9.09
CA ASP A 44 -3.09 -5.39 -10.10
C ASP A 44 -3.76 -6.65 -9.56
N ALA A 45 -4.82 -7.09 -10.21
CA ALA A 45 -5.56 -8.28 -9.82
C ALA A 45 -4.98 -9.60 -10.37
N ARG A 46 -3.96 -9.58 -11.24
CA ARG A 46 -3.39 -10.80 -11.87
C ARG A 46 -2.90 -11.84 -10.87
N PHE A 47 -2.33 -11.39 -9.73
CA PHE A 47 -1.76 -12.29 -8.73
C PHE A 47 -2.81 -13.01 -7.88
N SER A 48 -4.05 -12.53 -7.92
CA SER A 48 -5.20 -13.14 -7.23
C SER A 48 -6.09 -13.98 -8.14
N GLY A 49 -5.72 -14.11 -9.43
CA GLY A 49 -6.60 -14.66 -10.45
C GLY A 49 -7.81 -13.75 -10.73
N PHE A 50 -7.60 -12.45 -10.70
CA PHE A 50 -8.58 -11.40 -10.95
C PHE A 50 -9.74 -11.35 -9.95
N ARG A 51 -9.48 -11.77 -8.70
CA ARG A 51 -10.48 -11.74 -7.63
C ARG A 51 -10.38 -10.50 -6.75
N TYR A 52 -9.19 -9.97 -6.54
CA TYR A 52 -8.92 -8.77 -5.75
C TYR A 52 -7.57 -8.18 -6.17
N ASP A 53 -7.36 -6.91 -5.84
CA ASP A 53 -6.11 -6.24 -6.16
C ASP A 53 -5.01 -6.50 -5.16
N THR A 54 -3.84 -6.49 -5.71
CA THR A 54 -2.55 -6.53 -5.01
C THR A 54 -1.68 -5.39 -5.53
N ILE A 55 -0.51 -5.20 -4.96
CA ILE A 55 0.46 -4.24 -5.47
C ILE A 55 1.47 -4.96 -6.35
N ALA A 56 1.52 -4.53 -7.61
CA ALA A 56 2.52 -4.95 -8.59
C ALA A 56 3.69 -3.97 -8.62
N PHE A 57 4.87 -4.50 -8.86
CA PHE A 57 6.11 -3.75 -9.08
C PHE A 57 6.79 -4.24 -10.35
N SER A 58 7.38 -3.32 -11.11
CA SER A 58 8.24 -3.62 -12.25
C SER A 58 9.40 -2.62 -12.31
N GLN A 59 10.53 -3.04 -12.86
CA GLN A 59 11.67 -2.16 -13.07
C GLN A 59 12.16 -2.17 -14.50
N SER A 60 12.74 -1.06 -14.92
CA SER A 60 13.48 -0.91 -16.17
C SER A 60 14.91 -0.46 -15.89
N THR A 61 15.88 -1.13 -16.49
CA THR A 61 17.31 -0.80 -16.40
C THR A 61 17.87 -0.19 -17.70
N ASN A 62 16.98 0.18 -18.62
CA ASN A 62 17.38 0.69 -19.94
C ASN A 62 16.59 1.92 -20.39
N GLY A 63 16.21 2.76 -19.44
CA GLY A 63 15.48 4.01 -19.70
C GLY A 63 14.04 3.81 -20.17
N GLY A 64 13.36 2.78 -19.69
CA GLY A 64 11.95 2.52 -19.98
C GLY A 64 11.71 1.74 -21.28
N ARG A 65 12.77 1.32 -22.00
CA ARG A 65 12.62 0.59 -23.28
C ARG A 65 12.07 -0.82 -23.09
N SER A 66 12.38 -1.45 -21.96
CA SER A 66 11.79 -2.71 -21.53
C SER A 66 11.67 -2.74 -20.02
N TRP A 67 10.75 -3.56 -19.54
CA TRP A 67 10.41 -3.70 -18.14
C TRP A 67 10.48 -5.17 -17.73
N SER A 68 10.80 -5.41 -16.47
CA SER A 68 10.77 -6.76 -15.89
C SER A 68 9.34 -7.30 -15.86
N ALA A 69 9.21 -8.63 -15.78
CA ALA A 69 7.93 -9.20 -15.38
C ALA A 69 7.51 -8.61 -14.02
N PRO A 70 6.23 -8.26 -13.83
CA PRO A 70 5.75 -7.73 -12.56
C PRO A 70 5.89 -8.75 -11.43
N VAL A 71 6.25 -8.26 -10.24
CA VAL A 71 6.28 -9.04 -9.01
C VAL A 71 5.33 -8.43 -7.98
N ARG A 72 4.76 -9.28 -7.14
CA ARG A 72 3.82 -8.86 -6.10
C ARG A 72 4.56 -8.34 -4.88
N MET A 73 4.17 -7.16 -4.37
CA MET A 73 4.80 -6.50 -3.21
C MET A 73 4.16 -6.87 -1.87
N ASN A 74 2.85 -6.96 -1.83
CA ASN A 74 2.06 -7.17 -0.60
C ASN A 74 1.88 -8.66 -0.25
N ALA A 75 2.94 -9.45 -0.26
CA ALA A 75 2.84 -10.88 0.08
C ALA A 75 2.30 -11.12 1.51
N GLY A 76 2.63 -10.24 2.45
CA GLY A 76 2.13 -10.29 3.84
C GLY A 76 0.61 -10.18 3.95
N SER A 77 -0.09 -9.59 2.96
CA SER A 77 -1.55 -9.52 2.98
C SER A 77 -2.26 -10.88 2.88
N ASP A 78 -1.54 -11.95 2.52
CA ASP A 78 -2.08 -13.31 2.54
C ASP A 78 -2.45 -13.78 3.96
N ALA A 79 -2.00 -13.08 5.01
CA ALA A 79 -2.42 -13.29 6.39
C ALA A 79 -3.88 -12.87 6.63
N GLY A 80 -4.48 -12.05 5.76
CA GLY A 80 -5.88 -11.64 5.84
C GLY A 80 -6.84 -12.84 5.92
N ALA A 81 -7.77 -12.80 6.89
CA ALA A 81 -8.65 -13.92 7.22
C ALA A 81 -9.62 -14.27 6.07
N ARG A 82 -10.09 -13.25 5.35
CA ARG A 82 -10.97 -13.40 4.18
C ARG A 82 -10.20 -13.01 2.91
N LEU A 83 -10.69 -13.41 1.75
CA LEU A 83 -10.08 -13.00 0.48
C LEU A 83 -10.04 -11.49 0.32
N ASP A 84 -11.12 -10.81 0.71
CA ASP A 84 -11.24 -9.35 0.62
C ASP A 84 -10.23 -8.64 1.54
N ASP A 85 -9.90 -9.24 2.68
CA ASP A 85 -8.90 -8.69 3.62
C ASP A 85 -7.46 -8.76 3.05
N ARG A 86 -7.26 -9.40 1.92
CA ARG A 86 -5.96 -9.52 1.23
C ARG A 86 -5.73 -8.46 0.17
N GLN A 87 -6.71 -7.61 -0.07
CA GLN A 87 -6.59 -6.50 -1.00
C GLN A 87 -5.57 -5.48 -0.52
N ALA A 88 -4.85 -4.87 -1.49
CA ALA A 88 -3.96 -3.76 -1.22
C ALA A 88 -4.18 -2.67 -2.27
N PHE A 89 -3.98 -1.41 -1.88
CA PHE A 89 -4.34 -0.27 -2.70
C PHE A 89 -3.45 0.95 -2.45
N THR A 90 -3.54 1.92 -3.35
CA THR A 90 -2.87 3.23 -3.32
C THR A 90 -1.36 3.10 -3.05
N PRO A 91 -0.59 2.48 -3.97
CA PRO A 91 0.84 2.36 -3.79
C PRO A 91 1.58 3.65 -4.09
N ALA A 92 2.71 3.87 -3.39
CA ALA A 92 3.72 4.87 -3.73
C ALA A 92 5.10 4.23 -3.76
N VAL A 93 6.02 4.74 -4.62
CA VAL A 93 7.39 4.24 -4.76
C VAL A 93 8.41 5.36 -4.69
N HIS A 94 9.53 5.13 -4.01
CA HIS A 94 10.66 6.06 -3.99
C HIS A 94 11.99 5.32 -3.91
N VAL A 95 13.07 6.01 -4.27
CA VAL A 95 14.44 5.48 -4.21
C VAL A 95 15.26 6.33 -3.25
N ALA A 96 15.88 5.69 -2.28
CA ALA A 96 16.79 6.33 -1.34
C ALA A 96 18.17 6.62 -1.97
N ASP A 97 18.96 7.48 -1.32
CA ASP A 97 20.28 7.90 -1.82
C ASP A 97 21.28 6.74 -2.00
N ASP A 98 21.08 5.62 -1.31
CA ASP A 98 21.90 4.41 -1.46
C ASP A 98 21.36 3.43 -2.51
N GLY A 99 20.32 3.81 -3.25
CA GLY A 99 19.69 2.99 -4.26
C GLY A 99 18.63 2.02 -3.72
N THR A 100 18.38 2.01 -2.41
CA THR A 100 17.29 1.22 -1.81
C THR A 100 15.95 1.68 -2.37
N VAL A 101 15.15 0.74 -2.87
CA VAL A 101 13.80 1.00 -3.37
C VAL A 101 12.81 0.78 -2.23
N GLY A 102 11.93 1.73 -1.99
CA GLY A 102 10.84 1.63 -1.02
C GLY A 102 9.48 1.75 -1.70
N VAL A 103 8.51 0.97 -1.25
CA VAL A 103 7.12 1.01 -1.69
C VAL A 103 6.22 1.04 -0.46
N THR A 104 5.22 1.92 -0.46
CA THR A 104 4.16 1.94 0.56
C THR A 104 2.82 1.59 -0.07
N PHE A 105 1.89 1.11 0.73
CA PHE A 105 0.52 0.77 0.30
C PHE A 105 -0.35 0.53 1.53
N TYR A 106 -1.68 0.60 1.36
CA TYR A 106 -2.64 0.13 2.35
C TYR A 106 -3.06 -1.30 2.08
N ASP A 107 -3.43 -2.03 3.15
CA ASP A 107 -4.18 -3.27 3.05
C ASP A 107 -5.06 -3.52 4.29
N PHE A 108 -5.83 -4.62 4.26
CA PHE A 108 -6.82 -4.96 5.28
C PHE A 108 -6.48 -6.26 6.03
N ARG A 109 -5.21 -6.71 6.00
CA ARG A 109 -4.82 -8.02 6.57
C ARG A 109 -5.13 -8.19 8.05
N ASN A 110 -5.19 -7.09 8.80
CA ASN A 110 -5.51 -7.07 10.23
C ASN A 110 -7.01 -6.96 10.49
N ASN A 111 -7.85 -6.90 9.45
CA ASN A 111 -9.29 -6.83 9.61
C ASN A 111 -9.84 -8.14 10.16
N THR A 112 -10.71 -8.04 11.16
CA THR A 112 -11.42 -9.17 11.75
C THR A 112 -12.91 -8.89 11.81
N ALA A 113 -13.74 -9.91 11.72
CA ALA A 113 -15.19 -9.74 11.82
C ALA A 113 -15.66 -9.36 13.24
N ALA A 114 -14.76 -9.44 14.24
CA ALA A 114 -15.12 -9.30 15.65
C ALA A 114 -15.14 -7.84 16.14
N ASP A 115 -14.37 -6.95 15.50
CA ASP A 115 -14.06 -5.62 16.04
C ASP A 115 -15.08 -4.56 15.63
N GLY A 116 -16.01 -4.87 14.72
CA GLY A 116 -17.01 -3.92 14.23
C GLY A 116 -16.42 -2.75 13.42
N ILE A 117 -15.12 -2.79 13.07
CA ILE A 117 -14.42 -1.82 12.23
C ILE A 117 -13.95 -2.48 10.94
N LEU A 118 -13.59 -1.71 9.93
CA LEU A 118 -12.81 -2.17 8.79
C LEU A 118 -11.36 -1.78 9.02
N ALA A 119 -10.65 -2.65 9.74
CA ALA A 119 -9.26 -2.41 10.12
C ALA A 119 -8.38 -2.28 8.88
N THR A 120 -7.76 -1.12 8.72
CA THR A 120 -6.92 -0.75 7.60
C THR A 120 -5.58 -0.27 8.11
N ASP A 121 -4.51 -0.68 7.45
CA ASP A 121 -3.15 -0.34 7.82
C ASP A 121 -2.33 0.08 6.61
N GLN A 122 -1.36 0.97 6.84
CA GLN A 122 -0.30 1.23 5.87
C GLN A 122 0.88 0.31 6.16
N PHE A 123 1.42 -0.27 5.08
CA PHE A 123 2.64 -1.07 5.07
C PHE A 123 3.69 -0.44 4.18
N ALA A 124 4.95 -0.75 4.46
CA ALA A 124 6.08 -0.41 3.63
C ALA A 124 6.91 -1.67 3.35
N VAL A 125 7.36 -1.82 2.13
CA VAL A 125 8.35 -2.81 1.74
C VAL A 125 9.59 -2.11 1.18
N HIS A 126 10.78 -2.68 1.41
CA HIS A 126 12.00 -2.13 0.83
C HIS A 126 12.92 -3.24 0.30
N CYS A 127 13.70 -2.89 -0.70
CA CYS A 127 14.63 -3.79 -1.39
C CYS A 127 15.95 -3.09 -1.68
N HIS A 128 17.08 -3.73 -1.36
CA HIS A 128 18.43 -3.21 -1.61
C HIS A 128 19.02 -3.70 -2.93
N ALA A 129 18.69 -4.92 -3.34
CA ALA A 129 19.19 -5.55 -4.57
C ALA A 129 18.23 -6.65 -5.03
N ASP A 130 18.30 -7.01 -6.32
CA ASP A 130 17.48 -8.08 -6.92
C ASP A 130 15.97 -7.88 -6.73
N CYS A 131 15.49 -6.65 -6.86
CA CYS A 131 14.12 -6.24 -6.54
C CYS A 131 13.05 -6.90 -7.45
N THR A 132 13.46 -7.64 -8.47
CA THR A 132 12.56 -8.51 -9.26
C THR A 132 12.27 -9.85 -8.58
N GLN A 133 12.87 -10.10 -7.42
CA GLN A 133 12.63 -11.30 -6.62
C GLN A 133 11.80 -10.92 -5.37
N THR A 134 10.66 -11.57 -5.18
CA THR A 134 9.79 -11.28 -4.02
C THR A 134 10.53 -11.48 -2.68
N ALA A 135 11.43 -12.45 -2.60
CA ALA A 135 12.21 -12.74 -1.40
C ALA A 135 13.23 -11.64 -1.03
N SER A 136 13.50 -10.69 -1.93
CA SER A 136 14.43 -9.58 -1.67
C SER A 136 13.79 -8.38 -0.97
N TRP A 137 12.48 -8.43 -0.74
CA TRP A 137 11.72 -7.37 -0.10
C TRP A 137 11.49 -7.67 1.39
N ALA A 138 11.84 -6.71 2.23
CA ALA A 138 11.51 -6.74 3.66
C ALA A 138 10.33 -5.81 3.92
N GLU A 139 9.38 -6.26 4.76
CA GLU A 139 8.14 -5.56 5.05
C GLU A 139 8.11 -5.01 6.48
N THR A 140 7.47 -3.87 6.66
CA THR A 140 7.22 -3.22 7.96
C THR A 140 5.82 -2.62 7.95
N GLN A 141 5.04 -2.84 9.03
CA GLN A 141 3.82 -2.09 9.26
C GLN A 141 4.17 -0.66 9.66
N VAL A 142 3.53 0.32 9.02
CA VAL A 142 3.78 1.76 9.23
C VAL A 142 2.84 2.33 10.27
N THR A 143 1.55 2.02 10.18
CA THR A 143 0.55 2.41 11.18
C THR A 143 0.81 1.65 12.48
N PRO A 144 0.93 2.34 13.63
CA PRO A 144 1.14 1.65 14.90
C PRO A 144 -0.12 0.89 15.38
N THR A 145 -1.28 1.30 14.90
CA THR A 145 -2.58 0.69 15.16
C THR A 145 -3.46 0.85 13.93
N SER A 146 -4.28 -0.14 13.64
CA SER A 146 -5.25 -0.07 12.54
C SER A 146 -6.24 1.06 12.74
N PHE A 147 -6.65 1.69 11.64
CA PHE A 147 -7.74 2.67 11.62
C PHE A 147 -8.99 2.08 10.96
N ASP A 148 -10.16 2.62 11.29
CA ASP A 148 -11.41 2.18 10.67
C ASP A 148 -11.65 2.92 9.35
N MET A 149 -11.49 2.23 8.22
CA MET A 149 -11.71 2.79 6.89
C MET A 149 -13.12 3.34 6.69
N ARG A 150 -14.12 2.78 7.39
CA ARG A 150 -15.52 3.25 7.30
C ARG A 150 -15.78 4.61 7.98
N ARG A 151 -14.74 5.17 8.62
CA ARG A 151 -14.76 6.53 9.14
C ARG A 151 -14.24 7.56 8.15
N ALA A 152 -13.72 7.13 7.00
CA ALA A 152 -13.29 8.03 5.95
C ALA A 152 -14.48 8.75 5.29
N PRO A 153 -14.26 9.93 4.67
CA PRO A 153 -15.29 10.60 3.89
C PRO A 153 -15.85 9.71 2.79
N PHE A 154 -17.15 9.87 2.52
CA PHE A 154 -17.79 9.17 1.43
C PHE A 154 -17.64 9.93 0.11
N ALA A 155 -17.03 9.27 -0.89
CA ALA A 155 -16.85 9.77 -2.24
C ALA A 155 -17.11 8.64 -3.27
N ARG A 156 -18.32 8.10 -3.30
CA ARG A 156 -18.72 6.87 -4.01
C ARG A 156 -18.07 5.62 -3.42
N GLY A 157 -17.86 5.60 -2.14
CA GLY A 157 -17.15 4.64 -1.30
C GLY A 157 -16.36 5.37 -0.24
N TYR A 158 -15.90 4.67 0.78
CA TYR A 158 -14.99 5.23 1.78
C TYR A 158 -13.67 5.57 1.12
N PHE A 159 -13.15 6.77 1.37
CA PHE A 159 -12.07 7.31 0.58
C PHE A 159 -11.04 8.06 1.41
N VAL A 160 -9.79 7.61 1.37
CA VAL A 160 -8.64 8.27 2.03
C VAL A 160 -7.73 9.00 1.05
N GLY A 161 -8.10 9.09 -0.21
CA GLY A 161 -7.34 9.76 -1.25
C GLY A 161 -6.87 8.80 -2.35
N ASP A 162 -6.50 9.36 -3.48
CA ASP A 162 -5.99 8.63 -4.64
C ASP A 162 -4.46 8.45 -4.59
N TYR A 163 -3.76 9.17 -3.71
CA TYR A 163 -2.30 9.22 -3.65
C TYR A 163 -1.78 9.22 -2.23
N GLU A 164 -0.61 8.63 -2.06
CA GLU A 164 0.25 8.79 -0.89
C GLU A 164 1.52 9.54 -1.28
N GLY A 165 2.20 10.13 -0.30
CA GLY A 165 3.51 10.71 -0.48
C GLY A 165 4.59 9.78 0.06
N LEU A 166 5.61 9.48 -0.75
CA LEU A 166 6.80 8.79 -0.29
C LEU A 166 8.04 9.56 -0.77
N THR A 167 8.91 9.89 0.16
CA THR A 167 10.19 10.56 -0.13
C THR A 167 11.28 10.02 0.77
N THR A 168 12.51 10.53 0.63
CA THR A 168 13.63 10.14 1.47
C THR A 168 14.42 11.34 2.01
N VAL A 169 15.03 11.13 3.17
CA VAL A 169 16.10 11.96 3.72
C VAL A 169 17.30 11.05 3.92
N GLY A 170 18.23 11.13 3.00
CA GLY A 170 19.33 10.16 2.91
C GLY A 170 18.79 8.75 2.64
N ARG A 171 19.00 7.85 3.60
CA ARG A 171 18.54 6.44 3.53
C ARG A 171 17.21 6.19 4.23
N THR A 172 16.66 7.20 4.89
CA THR A 172 15.41 7.08 5.65
C THR A 172 14.25 7.46 4.75
N PHE A 173 13.29 6.58 4.55
CA PHE A 173 12.04 6.91 3.91
C PHE A 173 11.15 7.73 4.85
N VAL A 174 10.40 8.64 4.27
CA VAL A 174 9.36 9.41 4.95
C VAL A 174 8.08 9.21 4.17
N SER A 175 7.15 8.47 4.76
CA SER A 175 5.82 8.27 4.20
C SER A 175 4.87 9.32 4.71
N PHE A 176 4.04 9.87 3.82
CA PHE A 176 2.91 10.74 4.12
C PHE A 176 1.64 10.04 3.65
N PHE A 177 0.74 9.80 4.56
CA PHE A 177 -0.46 9.01 4.28
C PHE A 177 -1.66 9.54 5.05
N VAL A 178 -2.84 9.14 4.64
CA VAL A 178 -4.09 9.55 5.25
C VAL A 178 -4.65 8.40 6.08
N GLN A 179 -5.06 8.67 7.31
CA GLN A 179 -5.85 7.74 8.09
C GLN A 179 -7.00 8.46 8.78
N THR A 180 -8.02 7.71 9.16
CA THR A 180 -9.10 8.25 9.97
C THR A 180 -8.61 8.47 11.40
N ASN A 181 -8.96 9.61 11.97
CA ASN A 181 -8.56 9.99 13.34
C ASN A 181 -9.72 9.94 14.34
N CYS A 182 -10.87 9.43 13.92
CA CYS A 182 -12.05 9.34 14.71
C CYS A 182 -12.25 7.93 15.26
N THR A 183 -12.09 7.76 16.56
CA THR A 183 -12.18 6.45 17.24
C THR A 183 -13.53 6.18 17.89
N THR A 184 -14.46 7.13 17.87
CA THR A 184 -15.77 7.00 18.54
C THR A 184 -16.92 7.40 17.64
N ASP A 185 -18.11 6.88 17.93
CA ASP A 185 -19.35 7.25 17.23
C ASP A 185 -19.80 8.70 17.48
N ALA A 186 -19.15 9.38 18.44
CA ALA A 186 -19.37 10.79 18.72
C ALA A 186 -18.76 11.75 17.68
N CYS A 187 -18.00 11.26 16.71
CA CYS A 187 -17.50 12.08 15.63
C CYS A 187 -18.65 12.47 14.69
N ALA A 188 -19.05 13.73 14.74
CA ALA A 188 -20.15 14.26 13.95
C ALA A 188 -19.92 14.27 12.44
N THR A 189 -18.69 14.05 12.00
CA THR A 189 -18.28 14.02 10.58
C THR A 189 -17.15 13.01 10.38
N ASN A 190 -17.11 12.41 9.21
CA ASN A 190 -15.99 11.57 8.79
C ASN A 190 -14.72 12.39 8.79
N ARG A 191 -13.72 11.96 9.52
CA ARG A 191 -12.47 12.70 9.70
C ARG A 191 -11.29 11.89 9.23
N THR A 192 -10.46 12.56 8.46
CA THR A 192 -9.14 12.07 8.07
C THR A 192 -8.11 13.16 8.31
N ASP A 193 -6.92 12.75 8.72
CA ASP A 193 -5.75 13.61 8.81
C ASP A 193 -4.60 13.00 8.04
N VAL A 194 -3.65 13.85 7.66
CA VAL A 194 -2.38 13.42 7.07
C VAL A 194 -1.40 13.09 8.19
N PHE A 195 -0.84 11.91 8.12
CA PHE A 195 0.19 11.42 9.03
C PHE A 195 1.52 11.31 8.30
N ALA A 196 2.60 11.35 9.06
CA ALA A 196 3.94 11.13 8.55
C ALA A 196 4.66 10.09 9.40
N ALA A 197 5.34 9.14 8.75
CA ALA A 197 6.16 8.13 9.40
C ALA A 197 7.56 8.09 8.80
N ARG A 198 8.56 7.90 9.67
CA ARG A 198 9.95 7.69 9.27
C ARG A 198 10.27 6.20 9.32
N LEU A 199 10.77 5.68 8.22
CA LEU A 199 11.05 4.26 8.03
C LEU A 199 12.54 4.11 7.70
N VAL A 200 13.28 3.49 8.61
CA VAL A 200 14.68 3.16 8.39
C VAL A 200 14.74 1.73 7.86
N PRO A 201 15.16 1.52 6.59
CA PRO A 201 15.31 0.19 6.04
C PRO A 201 16.24 -0.66 6.92
N LEU A 202 15.86 -1.89 7.18
CA LEU A 202 16.77 -2.84 7.81
C LEU A 202 17.96 -3.05 6.87
N PRO A 203 19.18 -3.23 7.42
CA PRO A 203 20.34 -3.56 6.60
C PRO A 203 20.07 -4.79 5.74
N ALA A 204 20.61 -4.82 4.51
CA ALA A 204 20.57 -6.03 3.70
C ALA A 204 21.10 -7.19 4.53
N ALA A 205 20.40 -8.34 4.52
CA ALA A 205 20.88 -9.53 5.19
C ALA A 205 22.27 -9.85 4.65
N THR A 206 23.30 -9.76 5.49
CA THR A 206 24.63 -10.21 5.13
C THR A 206 24.56 -11.70 4.91
N SER A 207 24.69 -12.15 3.65
CA SER A 207 24.89 -13.57 3.38
C SER A 207 26.14 -14.01 4.17
N ARG A 208 25.95 -14.74 5.26
CA ARG A 208 27.08 -15.46 5.85
C ARG A 208 27.55 -16.46 4.79
N ALA A 209 28.70 -16.19 4.21
CA ALA A 209 29.40 -17.19 3.42
C ALA A 209 29.60 -18.42 4.34
N ALA A 210 29.09 -19.55 3.90
CA ALA A 210 29.32 -20.85 4.52
C ALA A 210 30.70 -21.37 4.14
#